data_7a4ce7106fefb49a7c32f10e865341c3
#
_entry.id   7a4ce7106fefb49a7c32f10e865341c3
#
_cell.length_a   1.000
_cell.length_b   1.000
_cell.length_c   1.000
_cell.angle_alpha   90.00
_cell.angle_beta   90.00
_cell.angle_gamma   90.00
#
_symmetry.space_group_name_H-M   'P 1'
#
loop_
_entity.id
_entity.type
_entity.pdbx_description
1 polymer ?
#
loop_
_entity_poly.entity_id
_entity_poly.type
_entity_poly.pdbx_seq_one_letter_code
_entity_poly.pdbx_strand_id
1 'polypeptide(L)'
;MSFTRKEIIERLKKNIDAGLPIVGAGAGTGISAKFEEAGGVDLIVIYNSGRFRMAGRGSLAGAMPYGDANAIVMEMAGEVLTIVKDTPVLAGVCGTDPFRQMDLFLQEVQAIGFSGIQNFPTVGLCDGLFRQNLEETGMGYKLEVEMIGKARKMDLFTSPYAFNVEEAKAMAQAGADVIVAHMGLTTKGAIGASTAVTLEDSPAKVQEICEVAKNI
;
A
#
# COMPACT_ATOMS: atom_id res chain seq x y z
N MET A 1 16.62 -9.13 -6.52
CA MET A 1 16.15 -10.37 -5.85
C MET A 1 14.94 -10.01 -5.03
N SER A 2 13.86 -10.80 -5.09
CA SER A 2 12.72 -10.61 -4.18
C SER A 2 13.04 -11.19 -2.81
N PHE A 3 12.57 -10.53 -1.76
CA PHE A 3 12.65 -11.03 -0.39
C PHE A 3 11.45 -11.93 -0.12
N THR A 4 11.66 -13.01 0.61
CA THR A 4 10.56 -13.81 1.11
C THR A 4 9.78 -13.06 2.19
N ARG A 5 8.50 -13.35 2.35
CA ARG A 5 7.66 -12.79 3.41
C ARG A 5 8.30 -12.99 4.80
N LYS A 6 8.89 -14.17 5.04
CA LYS A 6 9.56 -14.49 6.30
C LYS A 6 10.74 -13.57 6.58
N GLU A 7 11.62 -13.36 5.60
CA GLU A 7 12.77 -12.46 5.73
C GLU A 7 12.34 -11.03 6.04
N ILE A 8 11.27 -10.54 5.40
CA ILE A 8 10.73 -9.20 5.68
C ILE A 8 10.25 -9.11 7.12
N ILE A 9 9.42 -10.06 7.57
CA ILE A 9 8.90 -10.07 8.95
C ILE A 9 10.03 -10.12 9.97
N GLU A 10 11.05 -10.94 9.74
CA GLU A 10 12.21 -11.04 10.64
C GLU A 10 12.99 -9.71 10.72
N ARG A 11 13.19 -9.02 9.58
CA ARG A 11 13.83 -7.70 9.54
C ARG A 11 13.02 -6.65 10.32
N LEU A 12 11.70 -6.59 10.09
CA LEU A 12 10.83 -5.64 10.78
C LEU A 12 10.77 -5.90 12.29
N LYS A 13 10.68 -7.17 12.70
CA LYS A 13 10.71 -7.55 14.12
C LYS A 13 12.02 -7.15 14.79
N LYS A 14 13.15 -7.33 14.12
CA LYS A 14 14.46 -6.90 14.66
C LYS A 14 14.49 -5.41 14.97
N ASN A 15 13.89 -4.56 14.13
CA ASN A 15 13.79 -3.13 14.38
C ASN A 15 12.89 -2.86 15.60
N ILE A 16 11.74 -3.52 15.68
CA ILE A 16 10.82 -3.38 16.82
C ILE A 16 11.50 -3.78 18.13
N ASP A 17 12.19 -4.92 18.14
CA ASP A 17 12.91 -5.43 19.32
C ASP A 17 14.05 -4.50 19.76
N ALA A 18 14.64 -3.76 18.80
CA ALA A 18 15.66 -2.75 19.06
C ALA A 18 15.06 -1.38 19.44
N GLY A 19 13.74 -1.24 19.51
CA GLY A 19 13.07 0.04 19.77
C GLY A 19 13.17 1.04 18.61
N LEU A 20 13.46 0.58 17.41
CA LEU A 20 13.57 1.42 16.20
C LEU A 20 12.23 1.46 15.46
N PRO A 21 11.90 2.60 14.83
CA PRO A 21 10.74 2.69 13.97
C PRO A 21 10.94 1.88 12.68
N ILE A 22 9.85 1.41 12.09
CA ILE A 22 9.82 0.89 10.72
C ILE A 22 9.55 2.07 9.79
N VAL A 23 10.40 2.26 8.79
CA VAL A 23 10.28 3.33 7.80
C VAL A 23 9.93 2.73 6.44
N GLY A 24 8.70 2.98 5.98
CA GLY A 24 8.26 2.68 4.63
C GLY A 24 8.23 3.95 3.78
N ALA A 25 8.74 3.91 2.56
CA ALA A 25 8.75 5.02 1.64
C ALA A 25 8.03 4.69 0.32
N GLY A 26 7.47 5.71 -0.33
CA GLY A 26 6.75 5.56 -1.59
C GLY A 26 7.52 6.15 -2.76
N ALA A 27 8.17 5.31 -3.56
CA ALA A 27 8.92 5.73 -4.74
C ALA A 27 8.03 5.95 -5.97
N GLY A 28 8.41 6.91 -6.81
CA GLY A 28 7.73 7.20 -8.07
C GLY A 28 8.59 6.99 -9.31
N THR A 29 9.90 6.88 -9.13
CA THR A 29 10.91 6.65 -10.17
C THR A 29 12.08 5.84 -9.62
N GLY A 30 12.91 5.30 -10.48
CA GLY A 30 14.11 4.59 -10.07
C GLY A 30 15.06 5.43 -9.22
N ILE A 31 15.22 6.72 -9.55
CA ILE A 31 16.10 7.58 -8.77
C ILE A 31 15.58 7.82 -7.35
N SER A 32 14.25 7.98 -7.16
CA SER A 32 13.69 8.10 -5.82
C SER A 32 13.91 6.83 -5.01
N ALA A 33 13.60 5.66 -5.57
CA ALA A 33 13.81 4.37 -4.91
C ALA A 33 15.28 4.14 -4.51
N LYS A 34 16.23 4.49 -5.40
CA LYS A 34 17.67 4.39 -5.11
C LYS A 34 18.08 5.22 -3.89
N PHE A 35 17.58 6.44 -3.78
CA PHE A 35 17.92 7.30 -2.64
C PHE A 35 17.14 6.97 -1.37
N GLU A 36 15.92 6.44 -1.48
CA GLU A 36 15.17 5.89 -0.35
C GLU A 36 15.93 4.70 0.26
N GLU A 37 16.41 3.75 -0.57
CA GLU A 37 17.25 2.64 -0.12
C GLU A 37 18.54 3.14 0.53
N ALA A 38 19.25 4.07 -0.11
CA ALA A 38 20.47 4.66 0.45
C ALA A 38 20.22 5.41 1.77
N GLY A 39 19.02 5.92 1.98
CA GLY A 39 18.57 6.55 3.21
C GLY A 39 18.22 5.55 4.33
N GLY A 40 18.21 4.24 4.03
CA GLY A 40 18.00 3.18 5.01
C GLY A 40 16.54 2.89 5.33
N VAL A 41 15.62 3.06 4.37
CA VAL A 41 14.22 2.67 4.56
C VAL A 41 14.09 1.14 4.64
N ASP A 42 13.10 0.66 5.41
CA ASP A 42 12.86 -0.77 5.61
C ASP A 42 12.01 -1.38 4.49
N LEU A 43 11.14 -0.59 3.87
CA LEU A 43 10.23 -0.98 2.80
C LEU A 43 10.14 0.13 1.75
N ILE A 44 10.08 -0.25 0.49
CA ILE A 44 9.73 0.67 -0.61
C ILE A 44 8.40 0.21 -1.21
N VAL A 45 7.47 1.14 -1.43
CA VAL A 45 6.20 0.87 -2.12
C VAL A 45 6.15 1.67 -3.40
N ILE A 46 5.83 1.02 -4.52
CA ILE A 46 5.58 1.71 -5.79
C ILE A 46 4.13 1.51 -6.23
N TYR A 47 3.51 2.58 -6.68
CA TYR A 47 2.13 2.62 -7.17
C TYR A 47 1.96 3.77 -8.18
N ASN A 48 0.91 3.73 -8.98
CA ASN A 48 0.66 4.73 -10.03
C ASN A 48 0.70 6.18 -9.53
N SER A 49 0.20 6.45 -8.32
CA SER A 49 0.26 7.77 -7.68
C SER A 49 1.71 8.25 -7.46
N GLY A 50 2.65 7.36 -7.20
CA GLY A 50 4.08 7.69 -7.13
C GLY A 50 4.59 8.27 -8.45
N ARG A 51 4.27 7.65 -9.57
CA ARG A 51 4.59 8.13 -10.91
C ARG A 51 3.99 9.51 -11.17
N PHE A 52 2.72 9.71 -10.81
CA PHE A 52 2.04 11.00 -10.99
C PHE A 52 2.61 12.09 -10.10
N ARG A 53 3.05 11.78 -8.88
CA ARG A 53 3.75 12.73 -8.00
C ARG A 53 5.08 13.19 -8.59
N MET A 54 5.85 12.30 -9.22
CA MET A 54 7.07 12.68 -9.94
C MET A 54 6.78 13.58 -11.14
N ALA A 55 5.58 13.50 -11.71
CA ALA A 55 5.09 14.43 -12.72
C ALA A 55 4.46 15.71 -12.13
N GLY A 56 4.64 15.99 -10.83
CA GLY A 56 4.15 17.19 -10.14
C GLY A 56 2.65 17.17 -9.80
N ARG A 57 2.02 16.01 -9.70
CA ARG A 57 0.59 15.88 -9.35
C ARG A 57 0.41 15.44 -7.89
N GLY A 58 -0.79 15.69 -7.33
CA GLY A 58 -1.15 15.20 -6.00
C GLY A 58 -1.43 13.70 -5.99
N SER A 59 -1.39 13.09 -4.81
CA SER A 59 -1.60 11.64 -4.64
C SER A 59 -2.96 11.15 -5.16
N LEU A 60 -4.01 11.96 -5.09
CA LEU A 60 -5.34 11.60 -5.61
C LEU A 60 -5.36 11.36 -7.13
N ALA A 61 -4.38 11.84 -7.88
CA ALA A 61 -4.27 11.52 -9.30
C ALA A 61 -4.22 10.00 -9.55
N GLY A 62 -3.71 9.22 -8.59
CA GLY A 62 -3.70 7.76 -8.66
C GLY A 62 -5.07 7.10 -8.53
N ALA A 63 -6.06 7.79 -7.96
CA ALA A 63 -7.43 7.30 -7.85
C ALA A 63 -8.34 7.78 -9.00
N MET A 64 -7.78 8.58 -9.92
CA MET A 64 -8.50 9.16 -11.06
C MET A 64 -8.24 8.36 -12.35
N PRO A 65 -9.11 8.46 -13.38
CA PRO A 65 -9.00 7.67 -14.60
C PRO A 65 -7.90 8.17 -15.56
N TYR A 66 -6.70 8.40 -15.04
CA TYR A 66 -5.56 8.93 -15.82
C TYR A 66 -4.64 7.82 -16.35
N GLY A 67 -5.00 6.57 -16.14
CA GLY A 67 -4.28 5.42 -16.64
C GLY A 67 -4.66 4.14 -15.91
N ASP A 68 -4.22 3.01 -16.44
CA ASP A 68 -4.36 1.71 -15.80
C ASP A 68 -3.34 1.60 -14.64
N ALA A 69 -3.83 1.64 -13.40
CA ALA A 69 -2.99 1.66 -12.21
C ALA A 69 -2.10 0.43 -12.11
N ASN A 70 -2.64 -0.75 -12.40
CA ASN A 70 -1.93 -2.01 -12.33
C ASN A 70 -0.87 -2.14 -13.44
N ALA A 71 -1.18 -1.70 -14.67
CA ALA A 71 -0.19 -1.66 -15.75
C ALA A 71 0.97 -0.70 -15.45
N ILE A 72 0.67 0.49 -14.90
CA ILE A 72 1.68 1.48 -14.51
C ILE A 72 2.65 0.90 -13.47
N VAL A 73 2.16 0.18 -12.47
CA VAL A 73 3.03 -0.44 -11.45
C VAL A 73 3.94 -1.50 -12.06
N MET A 74 3.43 -2.33 -12.98
CA MET A 74 4.23 -3.33 -13.67
C MET A 74 5.29 -2.69 -14.57
N GLU A 75 4.99 -1.56 -15.22
CA GLU A 75 5.96 -0.76 -15.96
C GLU A 75 7.05 -0.19 -15.05
N MET A 76 6.66 0.39 -13.90
CA MET A 76 7.60 0.94 -12.90
C MET A 76 8.52 -0.13 -12.32
N ALA A 77 8.10 -1.39 -12.27
CA ALA A 77 8.92 -2.50 -11.79
C ALA A 77 10.25 -2.63 -12.53
N GLY A 78 10.23 -2.48 -13.86
CA GLY A 78 11.44 -2.52 -14.69
C GLY A 78 12.47 -1.44 -14.32
N GLU A 79 12.01 -0.29 -13.88
CA GLU A 79 12.84 0.83 -13.45
C GLU A 79 13.35 0.66 -12.02
N VAL A 80 12.49 0.21 -11.09
CA VAL A 80 12.80 0.18 -9.65
C VAL A 80 13.49 -1.11 -9.24
N LEU A 81 12.97 -2.28 -9.62
CA LEU A 81 13.50 -3.57 -9.18
C LEU A 81 14.90 -3.87 -9.72
N THR A 82 15.32 -3.18 -10.78
CA THR A 82 16.66 -3.34 -11.36
C THR A 82 17.75 -2.61 -10.58
N ILE A 83 17.39 -1.62 -9.77
CA ILE A 83 18.35 -0.78 -9.03
C ILE A 83 18.30 -0.94 -7.52
N VAL A 84 17.13 -1.25 -6.94
CA VAL A 84 16.98 -1.57 -5.50
C VAL A 84 17.53 -2.98 -5.26
N LYS A 85 18.41 -3.13 -4.27
CA LYS A 85 19.12 -4.39 -4.00
C LYS A 85 18.81 -4.99 -2.64
N ASP A 86 18.75 -4.15 -1.61
CA ASP A 86 18.78 -4.56 -0.21
C ASP A 86 17.48 -4.26 0.53
N THR A 87 16.52 -3.58 -0.13
CA THR A 87 15.22 -3.19 0.44
C THR A 87 14.07 -3.93 -0.27
N PRO A 88 13.14 -4.55 0.47
CA PRO A 88 11.94 -5.15 -0.13
C PRO A 88 11.08 -4.10 -0.84
N VAL A 89 10.68 -4.39 -2.07
CA VAL A 89 9.79 -3.54 -2.87
C VAL A 89 8.41 -4.16 -2.94
N LEU A 90 7.39 -3.38 -2.59
CA LEU A 90 5.99 -3.77 -2.62
C LEU A 90 5.26 -3.10 -3.80
N ALA A 91 4.36 -3.85 -4.43
CA ALA A 91 3.48 -3.32 -5.46
C ALA A 91 2.21 -2.74 -4.85
N GLY A 92 1.86 -1.51 -5.20
CA GLY A 92 0.52 -0.98 -4.98
C GLY A 92 -0.43 -1.52 -6.05
N VAL A 93 -1.40 -2.33 -5.62
CA VAL A 93 -2.33 -3.04 -6.51
C VAL A 93 -3.74 -2.50 -6.36
N CYS A 94 -4.36 -2.15 -7.50
CA CYS A 94 -5.78 -1.83 -7.57
C CYS A 94 -6.60 -3.12 -7.47
N GLY A 95 -7.01 -3.47 -6.24
CA GLY A 95 -7.73 -4.72 -5.97
C GLY A 95 -9.15 -4.77 -6.52
N THR A 96 -9.71 -3.61 -6.89
CA THR A 96 -11.05 -3.48 -7.48
C THR A 96 -11.05 -3.51 -9.01
N ASP A 97 -9.90 -3.76 -9.66
CA ASP A 97 -9.78 -3.78 -11.11
C ASP A 97 -10.60 -4.93 -11.72
N PRO A 98 -11.69 -4.63 -12.47
CA PRO A 98 -12.57 -5.65 -13.02
C PRO A 98 -12.04 -6.30 -14.30
N PHE A 99 -10.95 -5.77 -14.87
CA PHE A 99 -10.36 -6.24 -16.12
C PHE A 99 -9.21 -7.22 -15.91
N ARG A 100 -8.91 -7.57 -14.65
CA ARG A 100 -7.87 -8.55 -14.29
C ARG A 100 -8.42 -9.72 -13.49
N GLN A 101 -7.96 -10.90 -13.82
CA GLN A 101 -8.09 -12.04 -12.92
C GLN A 101 -7.02 -11.89 -11.83
N MET A 102 -7.44 -11.46 -10.65
CA MET A 102 -6.53 -11.03 -9.58
C MET A 102 -5.54 -12.12 -9.17
N ASP A 103 -5.93 -13.39 -9.19
CA ASP A 103 -5.01 -14.50 -8.87
C ASP A 103 -3.85 -14.59 -9.88
N LEU A 104 -4.12 -14.42 -11.17
CA LEU A 104 -3.09 -14.43 -12.21
C LEU A 104 -2.22 -13.17 -12.12
N PHE A 105 -2.84 -12.02 -11.90
CA PHE A 105 -2.10 -10.77 -11.77
C PHE A 105 -1.14 -10.79 -10.58
N LEU A 106 -1.54 -11.34 -9.42
CA LEU A 106 -0.66 -11.49 -8.28
C LEU A 106 0.52 -12.45 -8.56
N GLN A 107 0.31 -13.50 -9.38
CA GLN A 107 1.40 -14.35 -9.85
C GLN A 107 2.39 -13.58 -10.72
N GLU A 108 1.92 -12.70 -11.62
CA GLU A 108 2.78 -11.84 -12.43
C GLU A 108 3.57 -10.86 -11.55
N VAL A 109 2.93 -10.23 -10.55
CA VAL A 109 3.57 -9.35 -9.58
C VAL A 109 4.70 -10.07 -8.83
N GLN A 110 4.45 -11.31 -8.37
CA GLN A 110 5.46 -12.13 -7.72
C GLN A 110 6.60 -12.51 -8.68
N ALA A 111 6.25 -12.94 -9.89
CA ALA A 111 7.21 -13.42 -10.89
C ALA A 111 8.17 -12.32 -11.37
N ILE A 112 7.72 -11.06 -11.47
CA ILE A 112 8.57 -9.94 -11.86
C ILE A 112 9.56 -9.52 -10.76
N GLY A 113 9.31 -9.92 -9.48
CA GLY A 113 10.26 -9.74 -8.39
C GLY A 113 9.79 -8.83 -7.25
N PHE A 114 8.53 -8.45 -7.18
CA PHE A 114 7.99 -7.80 -5.98
C PHE A 114 8.01 -8.75 -4.78
N SER A 115 8.26 -8.19 -3.62
CA SER A 115 8.31 -8.95 -2.36
C SER A 115 6.97 -8.98 -1.63
N GLY A 116 6.03 -8.13 -2.03
CA GLY A 116 4.72 -8.03 -1.41
C GLY A 116 3.83 -7.01 -2.10
N ILE A 117 2.68 -6.74 -1.49
CA ILE A 117 1.66 -5.84 -2.04
C ILE A 117 1.06 -4.90 -0.99
N GLN A 118 0.49 -3.81 -1.51
CA GLN A 118 -0.36 -2.86 -0.80
C GLN A 118 -1.59 -2.54 -1.64
N ASN A 119 -2.75 -2.25 -1.02
CA ASN A 119 -3.99 -1.92 -1.72
C ASN A 119 -4.01 -0.43 -2.13
N PHE A 120 -3.42 -0.10 -3.25
CA PHE A 120 -3.51 1.25 -3.81
C PHE A 120 -3.49 1.19 -5.35
N PRO A 121 -4.39 1.89 -6.06
CA PRO A 121 -5.52 2.71 -5.57
C PRO A 121 -6.51 1.97 -4.68
N THR A 122 -7.15 2.69 -3.75
CA THR A 122 -8.06 2.12 -2.78
C THR A 122 -9.37 2.91 -2.70
N VAL A 123 -10.48 2.21 -2.57
CA VAL A 123 -11.79 2.83 -2.31
C VAL A 123 -11.95 3.28 -0.85
N GLY A 124 -11.00 2.92 0.02
CA GLY A 124 -10.94 3.43 1.39
C GLY A 124 -10.79 4.94 1.50
N LEU A 125 -10.30 5.61 0.42
CA LEU A 125 -10.27 7.08 0.32
C LEU A 125 -11.61 7.70 -0.06
N CYS A 126 -12.59 6.90 -0.52
CA CYS A 126 -13.90 7.37 -0.91
C CYS A 126 -14.83 7.37 0.29
N ASP A 127 -15.71 8.36 0.39
CA ASP A 127 -16.68 8.51 1.45
C ASP A 127 -18.09 8.82 0.91
N GLY A 128 -19.06 8.98 1.84
CA GLY A 128 -20.41 9.40 1.55
C GLY A 128 -21.12 8.53 0.50
N LEU A 129 -21.96 9.17 -0.30
CA LEU A 129 -22.78 8.50 -1.31
C LEU A 129 -21.93 7.81 -2.38
N PHE A 130 -20.77 8.37 -2.72
CA PHE A 130 -19.89 7.76 -3.73
C PHE A 130 -19.33 6.43 -3.23
N ARG A 131 -18.87 6.35 -1.98
CA ARG A 131 -18.43 5.10 -1.36
C ARG A 131 -19.56 4.07 -1.32
N GLN A 132 -20.77 4.49 -0.90
CA GLN A 132 -21.93 3.61 -0.88
C GLN A 132 -22.23 3.02 -2.26
N ASN A 133 -22.22 3.86 -3.30
CA ASN A 133 -22.45 3.39 -4.67
C ASN A 133 -21.40 2.38 -5.13
N LEU A 134 -20.13 2.56 -4.77
CA LEU A 134 -19.08 1.59 -5.07
C LEU A 134 -19.34 0.23 -4.40
N GLU A 135 -19.74 0.24 -3.12
CA GLU A 135 -20.07 -0.99 -2.40
C GLU A 135 -21.28 -1.71 -3.01
N GLU A 136 -22.36 -0.97 -3.32
CA GLU A 136 -23.59 -1.53 -3.90
C GLU A 136 -23.40 -2.07 -5.33
N THR A 137 -22.43 -1.54 -6.07
CA THR A 137 -22.16 -1.95 -7.46
C THR A 137 -21.01 -2.94 -7.59
N GLY A 138 -20.53 -3.51 -6.47
CA GLY A 138 -19.51 -4.56 -6.48
C GLY A 138 -18.08 -4.05 -6.74
N MET A 139 -17.82 -2.76 -6.50
CA MET A 139 -16.50 -2.13 -6.61
C MET A 139 -15.97 -1.69 -5.22
N GLY A 140 -16.45 -2.34 -4.16
CA GLY A 140 -16.18 -1.96 -2.78
C GLY A 140 -14.87 -2.49 -2.22
N TYR A 141 -14.58 -2.07 -0.99
CA TYR A 141 -13.35 -2.40 -0.26
C TYR A 141 -13.18 -3.91 0.01
N LYS A 142 -14.27 -4.67 0.00
CA LYS A 142 -14.23 -6.12 0.15
C LYS A 142 -13.32 -6.81 -0.88
N LEU A 143 -13.26 -6.31 -2.12
CA LEU A 143 -12.36 -6.86 -3.15
C LEU A 143 -10.88 -6.67 -2.79
N GLU A 144 -10.55 -5.55 -2.15
CA GLU A 144 -9.19 -5.29 -1.67
C GLU A 144 -8.82 -6.25 -0.52
N VAL A 145 -9.77 -6.53 0.39
CA VAL A 145 -9.60 -7.51 1.47
C VAL A 145 -9.38 -8.92 0.89
N GLU A 146 -10.18 -9.31 -0.11
CA GLU A 146 -10.02 -10.59 -0.81
C GLU A 146 -8.66 -10.70 -1.51
N MET A 147 -8.19 -9.62 -2.15
CA MET A 147 -6.87 -9.54 -2.78
C MET A 147 -5.75 -9.75 -1.76
N ILE A 148 -5.82 -9.09 -0.60
CA ILE A 148 -4.83 -9.27 0.49
C ILE A 148 -4.83 -10.72 0.97
N GLY A 149 -6.00 -11.33 1.16
CA GLY A 149 -6.10 -12.74 1.54
C GLY A 149 -5.50 -13.70 0.51
N LYS A 150 -5.64 -13.40 -0.79
CA LYS A 150 -5.02 -14.17 -1.88
C LYS A 150 -3.49 -14.02 -1.87
N ALA A 151 -2.99 -12.80 -1.79
CA ALA A 151 -1.55 -12.51 -1.72
C ALA A 151 -0.89 -13.20 -0.51
N ARG A 152 -1.57 -13.17 0.63
CA ARG A 152 -1.11 -13.86 1.85
C ARG A 152 -0.98 -15.38 1.66
N LYS A 153 -1.93 -16.00 0.95
CA LYS A 153 -1.87 -17.44 0.62
C LYS A 153 -0.73 -17.79 -0.35
N MET A 154 -0.31 -16.83 -1.16
CA MET A 154 0.85 -16.95 -2.09
C MET A 154 2.18 -16.64 -1.42
N ASP A 155 2.20 -16.42 -0.10
CA ASP A 155 3.37 -16.03 0.69
C ASP A 155 4.00 -14.68 0.28
N LEU A 156 3.22 -13.79 -0.33
CA LEU A 156 3.58 -12.39 -0.52
C LEU A 156 3.41 -11.62 0.79
N PHE A 157 4.35 -10.71 1.08
CA PHE A 157 4.20 -9.79 2.21
C PHE A 157 3.06 -8.80 1.94
N THR A 158 2.24 -8.52 2.95
CA THR A 158 1.05 -7.70 2.81
C THR A 158 1.03 -6.53 3.79
N SER A 159 0.83 -5.33 3.25
CA SER A 159 0.85 -4.08 4.02
C SER A 159 -0.31 -3.16 3.63
N PRO A 160 -1.59 -3.60 3.84
CA PRO A 160 -2.73 -2.83 3.39
C PRO A 160 -2.96 -1.55 4.19
N TYR A 161 -3.50 -0.53 3.50
CA TYR A 161 -4.12 0.63 4.09
C TYR A 161 -5.47 0.29 4.71
N ALA A 162 -5.74 0.82 5.90
CA ALA A 162 -7.05 0.86 6.53
C ALA A 162 -7.36 2.27 7.02
N PHE A 163 -8.60 2.69 6.88
CA PHE A 163 -9.04 4.05 7.15
C PHE A 163 -9.93 4.16 8.39
N ASN A 164 -10.41 3.01 8.87
CA ASN A 164 -11.25 2.86 10.05
C ASN A 164 -11.07 1.48 10.68
N VAL A 165 -11.74 1.26 11.79
CA VAL A 165 -11.67 0.04 12.62
C VAL A 165 -12.21 -1.18 11.86
N GLU A 166 -13.30 -1.03 11.11
CA GLU A 166 -13.94 -2.10 10.36
C GLU A 166 -13.02 -2.61 9.25
N GLU A 167 -12.40 -1.71 8.51
CA GLU A 167 -11.45 -2.04 7.47
C GLU A 167 -10.18 -2.70 8.04
N ALA A 168 -9.66 -2.18 9.15
CA ALA A 168 -8.51 -2.76 9.83
C ALA A 168 -8.80 -4.18 10.31
N LYS A 169 -9.99 -4.41 10.88
CA LYS A 169 -10.45 -5.73 11.29
C LYS A 169 -10.54 -6.70 10.11
N ALA A 170 -11.13 -6.26 9.00
CA ALA A 170 -11.27 -7.08 7.80
C ALA A 170 -9.89 -7.45 7.21
N MET A 171 -8.95 -6.51 7.15
CA MET A 171 -7.59 -6.78 6.68
C MET A 171 -6.81 -7.71 7.61
N ALA A 172 -6.94 -7.56 8.93
CA ALA A 172 -6.34 -8.47 9.90
C ALA A 172 -6.91 -9.90 9.76
N GLN A 173 -8.22 -10.04 9.62
CA GLN A 173 -8.88 -11.33 9.38
C GLN A 173 -8.47 -11.99 8.05
N ALA A 174 -8.14 -11.20 7.04
CA ALA A 174 -7.57 -11.69 5.79
C ALA A 174 -6.11 -12.17 5.93
N GLY A 175 -5.48 -11.93 7.08
CA GLY A 175 -4.12 -12.35 7.41
C GLY A 175 -3.05 -11.35 6.97
N ALA A 176 -3.37 -10.05 6.91
CA ALA A 176 -2.39 -9.01 6.64
C ALA A 176 -1.22 -9.04 7.63
N ASP A 177 0.00 -8.83 7.13
CA ASP A 177 1.21 -8.86 7.96
C ASP A 177 1.42 -7.56 8.74
N VAL A 178 1.11 -6.44 8.11
CA VAL A 178 1.16 -5.09 8.69
C VAL A 178 -0.07 -4.33 8.22
N ILE A 179 -0.77 -3.66 9.13
CA ILE A 179 -1.88 -2.77 8.77
C ILE A 179 -1.39 -1.33 8.88
N VAL A 180 -1.54 -0.58 7.80
CA VAL A 180 -1.18 0.83 7.74
C VAL A 180 -2.41 1.68 8.01
N ALA A 181 -2.49 2.28 9.20
CA ALA A 181 -3.53 3.24 9.54
C ALA A 181 -3.34 4.52 8.71
N HIS A 182 -4.23 4.77 7.76
CA HIS A 182 -4.09 5.90 6.84
C HIS A 182 -4.68 7.18 7.43
N MET A 183 -3.85 8.22 7.56
CA MET A 183 -4.23 9.48 8.21
C MET A 183 -4.72 10.56 7.22
N GLY A 184 -4.82 10.25 5.95
CA GLY A 184 -5.24 11.21 4.93
C GLY A 184 -4.13 11.65 4.01
N LEU A 185 -4.35 12.75 3.32
CA LEU A 185 -3.49 13.27 2.25
C LEU A 185 -2.44 14.26 2.79
N THR A 186 -1.48 14.63 1.95
CA THR A 186 -0.57 15.76 2.21
C THR A 186 -1.36 17.04 2.54
N THR A 187 -0.96 17.75 3.61
CA THR A 187 -1.73 18.88 4.16
C THR A 187 -1.19 20.25 3.73
N LYS A 188 -0.01 20.32 3.10
CA LYS A 188 0.65 21.59 2.76
C LYS A 188 1.05 21.64 1.28
N GLY A 189 1.35 22.87 0.82
CA GLY A 189 1.76 23.13 -0.55
C GLY A 189 0.60 23.14 -1.54
N ALA A 190 0.92 23.21 -2.83
CA ALA A 190 -0.06 23.30 -3.92
C ALA A 190 -0.93 22.05 -4.10
N ILE A 191 -0.52 20.92 -3.51
CA ILE A 191 -1.25 19.64 -3.54
C ILE A 191 -1.87 19.28 -2.18
N GLY A 192 -1.83 20.20 -1.21
CA GLY A 192 -2.32 19.96 0.15
C GLY A 192 -3.85 19.91 0.24
N ALA A 193 -4.36 19.01 1.06
CA ALA A 193 -5.78 18.91 1.41
C ALA A 193 -5.98 19.30 2.89
N SER A 194 -7.04 20.04 3.17
CA SER A 194 -7.38 20.47 4.55
C SER A 194 -8.16 19.41 5.34
N THR A 195 -8.56 18.32 4.70
CA THR A 195 -9.41 17.26 5.28
C THR A 195 -8.64 16.13 5.94
N ALA A 196 -7.30 16.16 5.93
CA ALA A 196 -6.49 15.15 6.59
C ALA A 196 -6.62 15.23 8.14
N VAL A 197 -6.44 14.08 8.79
CA VAL A 197 -6.40 14.01 10.26
C VAL A 197 -5.24 14.85 10.78
N THR A 198 -5.47 15.62 11.84
CA THR A 198 -4.42 16.45 12.46
C THR A 198 -3.36 15.58 13.15
N LEU A 199 -2.18 16.14 13.44
CA LEU A 199 -1.16 15.41 14.19
C LEU A 199 -1.61 15.11 15.62
N GLU A 200 -2.43 15.99 16.19
CA GLU A 200 -3.00 15.85 17.53
C GLU A 200 -4.01 14.71 17.62
N ASP A 201 -4.82 14.51 16.56
CA ASP A 201 -5.87 13.48 16.51
C ASP A 201 -5.36 12.12 15.99
N SER A 202 -4.24 12.11 15.27
CA SER A 202 -3.67 10.90 14.67
C SER A 202 -3.37 9.79 15.68
N PRO A 203 -2.80 10.04 16.88
CA PRO A 203 -2.52 8.98 17.84
C PRO A 203 -3.77 8.22 18.30
N ALA A 204 -4.88 8.93 18.55
CA ALA A 204 -6.14 8.29 18.96
C ALA A 204 -6.66 7.35 17.89
N LYS A 205 -6.70 7.81 16.62
CA LYS A 205 -7.14 7.00 15.49
C LYS A 205 -6.24 5.78 15.24
N VAL A 206 -4.92 5.95 15.34
CA VAL A 206 -3.96 4.84 15.23
C VAL A 206 -4.19 3.83 16.34
N GLN A 207 -4.41 4.31 17.60
CA GLN A 207 -4.65 3.44 18.74
C GLN A 207 -5.90 2.56 18.56
N GLU A 208 -7.02 3.13 18.10
CA GLU A 208 -8.26 2.40 17.81
C GLU A 208 -8.04 1.27 16.81
N ILE A 209 -7.33 1.57 15.71
CA ILE A 209 -6.97 0.59 14.67
C ILE A 209 -6.05 -0.51 15.24
N CYS A 210 -5.04 -0.13 16.02
CA CYS A 210 -4.13 -1.07 16.65
C CYS A 210 -4.82 -2.03 17.63
N GLU A 211 -5.75 -1.53 18.45
CA GLU A 211 -6.47 -2.35 19.42
C GLU A 211 -7.29 -3.46 18.76
N VAL A 212 -7.92 -3.16 17.64
CA VAL A 212 -8.70 -4.15 16.89
C VAL A 212 -7.80 -5.15 16.18
N ALA A 213 -6.71 -4.70 15.57
CA ALA A 213 -5.80 -5.56 14.83
C ALA A 213 -5.01 -6.53 15.73
N LYS A 214 -4.65 -6.12 16.96
CA LYS A 214 -3.89 -6.96 17.91
C LYS A 214 -4.64 -8.19 18.40
N ASN A 215 -5.95 -8.21 18.31
CA ASN A 215 -6.80 -9.26 18.87
C ASN A 215 -7.20 -10.33 17.83
N ILE A 216 -6.63 -10.26 16.61
CA ILE A 216 -6.88 -11.18 15.50
C ILE A 216 -5.57 -11.89 15.11
#